data_348f07cafb9bc5dc442a819d357ee0a1
#
_entry.id   348f07cafb9bc5dc442a819d357ee0a1
#
_cell.length_a   1.000
_cell.length_b   1.000
_cell.length_c   1.000
_cell.angle_alpha   90.00
_cell.angle_beta   90.00
_cell.angle_gamma   90.00
#
_symmetry.space_group_name_H-M   'P 1'
#
loop_
_entity.id
_entity.type
_entity.pdbx_description
1 polymer ?
#
loop_
_entity_poly.entity_id
_entity_poly.type
_entity_poly.pdbx_seq_one_letter_code
_entity_poly.pdbx_strand_id
1 'polypeptide(L)'
;MDRRTEIRDFLTTRRARVTPEQAGLRPSPLEGTRRVPGLRREEVALLAGVSVPYYTRLERGDARGATDAVLDAIARALRLDDAERAHLFDLVRAADATARTPRHPARRALRPELWNMLEAMSGVPAYIRNGRLDLLAGNALAHALFAPVFDSPARPVNSARFTFLDPAAAEFYPDWDAVADQNVATLRAEVGRNPYDKALSDLIGELSTRGETFRQRWARHEVRRHRAGAKRLNHPLAGELTINYETMGLAADEGLSLIVCGVAPGSRDADALDLLAGWSATADVPLGRAADPGP
;
A
#
# COMPACT_ATOMS: atom_id res chain seq x y z
N MET A 1 -13.67 -10.04 3.75
CA MET A 1 -13.31 -10.68 2.47
C MET A 1 -12.82 -12.09 2.77
N ASP A 2 -13.17 -13.11 1.98
CA ASP A 2 -12.75 -14.48 2.28
C ASP A 2 -11.30 -14.70 1.84
N ARG A 3 -10.43 -15.12 2.77
CA ARG A 3 -8.99 -15.38 2.54
C ARG A 3 -8.73 -16.36 1.40
N ARG A 4 -9.58 -17.37 1.27
CA ARG A 4 -9.46 -18.34 0.18
C ARG A 4 -9.61 -17.64 -1.16
N THR A 5 -10.51 -16.67 -1.23
CA THR A 5 -10.72 -15.85 -2.42
C THR A 5 -9.51 -14.98 -2.72
N GLU A 6 -8.88 -14.35 -1.70
CA GLU A 6 -7.69 -13.52 -1.89
C GLU A 6 -6.49 -14.33 -2.41
N ILE A 7 -6.19 -15.49 -1.81
CA ILE A 7 -5.11 -16.38 -2.28
C ILE A 7 -5.38 -16.83 -3.72
N ARG A 8 -6.64 -17.25 -3.99
CA ARG A 8 -7.04 -17.71 -5.32
C ARG A 8 -6.84 -16.61 -6.36
N ASP A 9 -7.35 -15.43 -6.09
CA ASP A 9 -7.35 -14.34 -7.05
C ASP A 9 -5.92 -13.82 -7.27
N PHE A 10 -5.11 -13.75 -6.21
CA PHE A 10 -3.70 -13.41 -6.32
C PHE A 10 -2.94 -14.42 -7.19
N LEU A 11 -2.96 -15.72 -6.85
CA LEU A 11 -2.20 -16.74 -7.58
C LEU A 11 -2.68 -16.89 -9.03
N THR A 12 -4.00 -16.85 -9.27
CA THR A 12 -4.57 -16.92 -10.61
C THR A 12 -4.12 -15.75 -11.48
N THR A 13 -4.16 -14.53 -10.93
CA THR A 13 -3.75 -13.32 -11.64
C THR A 13 -2.25 -13.35 -11.97
N ARG A 14 -1.41 -13.78 -11.02
CA ARG A 14 0.04 -13.88 -11.24
C ARG A 14 0.39 -14.95 -12.27
N ARG A 15 -0.26 -16.10 -12.20
CA ARG A 15 -0.09 -17.17 -13.21
C ARG A 15 -0.48 -16.72 -14.61
N ALA A 16 -1.52 -15.93 -14.75
CA ALA A 16 -1.97 -15.41 -16.04
C ALA A 16 -1.00 -14.40 -16.69
N ARG A 17 -0.13 -13.77 -15.90
CA ARG A 17 0.83 -12.75 -16.39
C ARG A 17 2.12 -13.33 -16.95
N VAL A 18 2.53 -14.51 -16.49
CA VAL A 18 3.80 -15.12 -16.89
C VAL A 18 3.57 -16.00 -18.09
N THR A 19 4.24 -15.71 -19.22
CA THR A 19 4.19 -16.58 -20.39
C THR A 19 5.14 -17.77 -20.20
N PRO A 20 4.92 -18.89 -20.89
CA PRO A 20 5.84 -20.05 -20.86
C PRO A 20 7.27 -19.68 -21.22
N GLU A 21 7.44 -18.85 -22.25
CA GLU A 21 8.73 -18.40 -22.73
C GLU A 21 9.46 -17.60 -21.65
N GLN A 22 8.74 -16.72 -20.95
CA GLN A 22 9.31 -15.98 -19.81
C GLN A 22 9.70 -16.89 -18.67
N ALA A 23 8.98 -18.00 -18.47
CA ALA A 23 9.29 -19.01 -17.47
C ALA A 23 10.38 -20.02 -17.92
N GLY A 24 10.94 -19.86 -19.12
CA GLY A 24 11.97 -20.76 -19.68
C GLY A 24 11.41 -22.09 -20.19
N LEU A 25 10.09 -22.21 -20.36
CA LEU A 25 9.47 -23.38 -20.94
C LEU A 25 9.48 -23.28 -22.47
N ARG A 26 9.90 -24.36 -23.14
CA ARG A 26 9.82 -24.42 -24.60
C ARG A 26 8.42 -24.81 -25.02
N PRO A 27 7.83 -24.15 -26.03
CA PRO A 27 6.57 -24.61 -26.61
C PRO A 27 6.73 -26.04 -27.10
N SER A 28 5.87 -26.95 -26.65
CA SER A 28 5.85 -28.30 -27.20
C SER A 28 5.13 -28.31 -28.54
N PRO A 29 5.73 -28.85 -29.62
CA PRO A 29 5.07 -28.95 -30.90
C PRO A 29 3.83 -29.85 -30.89
N LEU A 30 3.66 -30.68 -29.87
CA LEU A 30 2.57 -31.63 -29.67
C LEU A 30 1.41 -31.09 -28.86
N GLU A 31 1.54 -29.87 -28.28
CA GLU A 31 0.46 -29.21 -27.53
C GLU A 31 -0.47 -28.47 -28.50
N GLY A 32 -1.71 -28.93 -28.59
CA GLY A 32 -2.77 -28.25 -29.32
C GLY A 32 -2.97 -26.80 -28.90
N THR A 33 -3.77 -26.03 -29.61
CA THR A 33 -4.01 -24.60 -29.44
C THR A 33 -4.16 -24.21 -27.96
N ARG A 34 -3.23 -23.40 -27.45
CA ARG A 34 -3.19 -22.94 -26.07
C ARG A 34 -4.41 -22.06 -25.78
N ARG A 35 -5.23 -22.46 -24.79
CA ARG A 35 -6.46 -21.75 -24.41
C ARG A 35 -6.24 -20.59 -23.43
N VAL A 36 -5.03 -20.49 -22.82
CA VAL A 36 -4.69 -19.45 -21.85
C VAL A 36 -3.36 -18.82 -22.22
N PRO A 37 -3.24 -17.49 -22.19
CA PRO A 37 -2.00 -16.79 -22.53
C PRO A 37 -0.90 -16.99 -21.51
N GLY A 38 -1.24 -17.17 -20.21
CA GLY A 38 -0.31 -17.37 -19.13
C GLY A 38 0.06 -18.83 -18.88
N LEU A 39 0.79 -19.09 -17.78
CA LEU A 39 1.16 -20.44 -17.39
C LEU A 39 -0.07 -21.32 -17.07
N ARG A 40 0.01 -22.61 -17.40
CA ARG A 40 -0.94 -23.62 -16.93
C ARG A 40 -0.59 -24.03 -15.50
N ARG A 41 -1.55 -24.62 -14.74
CA ARG A 41 -1.28 -25.12 -13.37
C ARG A 41 -0.21 -26.19 -13.34
N GLU A 42 -0.20 -27.07 -14.32
CA GLU A 42 0.83 -28.10 -14.49
C GLU A 42 2.22 -27.52 -14.72
N GLU A 43 2.33 -26.43 -15.46
CA GLU A 43 3.59 -25.74 -15.72
C GLU A 43 4.13 -25.06 -14.44
N VAL A 44 3.27 -24.41 -13.66
CA VAL A 44 3.67 -23.84 -12.37
C VAL A 44 4.09 -24.94 -11.40
N ALA A 45 3.34 -26.03 -11.34
CA ALA A 45 3.66 -27.16 -10.47
C ALA A 45 5.02 -27.78 -10.83
N LEU A 46 5.29 -27.95 -12.12
CA LEU A 46 6.59 -28.44 -12.64
C LEU A 46 7.74 -27.49 -12.24
N LEU A 47 7.59 -26.19 -12.51
CA LEU A 47 8.59 -25.17 -12.20
C LEU A 47 8.86 -25.03 -10.69
N ALA A 48 7.83 -25.18 -9.88
CA ALA A 48 7.93 -25.09 -8.42
C ALA A 48 8.35 -26.42 -7.75
N GLY A 49 8.46 -27.54 -8.51
CA GLY A 49 8.79 -28.85 -7.95
C GLY A 49 7.72 -29.41 -7.02
N VAL A 50 6.43 -29.09 -7.27
CA VAL A 50 5.31 -29.59 -6.48
C VAL A 50 4.34 -30.40 -7.35
N SER A 51 3.45 -31.18 -6.73
CA SER A 51 2.42 -31.90 -7.50
C SER A 51 1.34 -30.96 -8.02
N VAL A 52 0.76 -31.27 -9.18
CA VAL A 52 -0.36 -30.49 -9.76
C VAL A 52 -1.56 -30.41 -8.80
N PRO A 53 -1.98 -31.50 -8.12
CA PRO A 53 -3.03 -31.43 -7.11
C PRO A 53 -2.67 -30.49 -5.95
N TYR A 54 -1.41 -30.46 -5.50
CA TYR A 54 -0.95 -29.57 -4.43
C TYR A 54 -1.08 -28.10 -4.87
N TYR A 55 -0.53 -27.73 -6.03
CA TYR A 55 -0.65 -26.36 -6.54
C TYR A 55 -2.10 -25.95 -6.77
N THR A 56 -2.92 -26.86 -7.33
CA THR A 56 -4.35 -26.61 -7.55
C THR A 56 -5.10 -26.35 -6.25
N ARG A 57 -4.77 -27.09 -5.17
CA ARG A 57 -5.34 -26.89 -3.84
C ARG A 57 -4.94 -25.53 -3.28
N LEU A 58 -3.66 -25.18 -3.37
CA LEU A 58 -3.15 -23.89 -2.92
C LEU A 58 -3.79 -22.72 -3.70
N GLU A 59 -3.85 -22.82 -5.03
CA GLU A 59 -4.50 -21.80 -5.89
C GLU A 59 -5.99 -21.62 -5.58
N ARG A 60 -6.67 -22.66 -5.07
CA ARG A 60 -8.05 -22.57 -4.58
C ARG A 60 -8.18 -21.95 -3.19
N GLY A 61 -7.06 -21.50 -2.60
CA GLY A 61 -7.03 -20.84 -1.31
C GLY A 61 -6.90 -21.78 -0.11
N ASP A 62 -6.67 -23.08 -0.32
CA ASP A 62 -6.31 -23.99 0.76
C ASP A 62 -4.79 -24.08 0.90
N ALA A 63 -4.26 -23.21 1.75
CA ALA A 63 -2.82 -23.07 1.99
C ALA A 63 -2.31 -23.89 3.17
N ARG A 64 -3.14 -24.75 3.80
CA ARG A 64 -2.76 -25.56 4.96
C ARG A 64 -1.54 -26.43 4.67
N GLY A 65 -0.53 -26.31 5.55
CA GLY A 65 0.71 -27.05 5.44
C GLY A 65 1.65 -26.57 4.34
N ALA A 66 1.46 -25.36 3.81
CA ALA A 66 2.39 -24.77 2.87
C ALA A 66 3.64 -24.27 3.63
N THR A 67 4.79 -24.87 3.33
CA THR A 67 6.06 -24.45 3.92
C THR A 67 6.65 -23.24 3.21
N ASP A 68 7.49 -22.46 3.91
CA ASP A 68 8.17 -21.31 3.33
C ASP A 68 8.98 -21.69 2.08
N ALA A 69 9.61 -22.88 2.07
CA ALA A 69 10.37 -23.38 0.91
C ALA A 69 9.48 -23.61 -0.33
N VAL A 70 8.26 -24.12 -0.14
CA VAL A 70 7.30 -24.31 -1.22
C VAL A 70 6.78 -22.96 -1.73
N LEU A 71 6.48 -22.03 -0.83
CA LEU A 71 6.04 -20.69 -1.21
C LEU A 71 7.12 -19.94 -2.00
N ASP A 72 8.38 -20.09 -1.62
CA ASP A 72 9.53 -19.56 -2.37
C ASP A 72 9.66 -20.18 -3.76
N ALA A 73 9.47 -21.48 -3.88
CA ALA A 73 9.52 -22.15 -5.17
C ALA A 73 8.39 -21.66 -6.10
N ILE A 74 7.16 -21.49 -5.57
CA ILE A 74 6.04 -20.94 -6.30
C ILE A 74 6.28 -19.47 -6.67
N ALA A 75 6.83 -18.66 -5.76
CA ALA A 75 7.17 -17.27 -6.03
C ALA A 75 8.16 -17.14 -7.19
N ARG A 76 9.19 -17.98 -7.23
CA ARG A 76 10.13 -18.05 -8.35
C ARG A 76 9.46 -18.50 -9.65
N ALA A 77 8.65 -19.55 -9.60
CA ALA A 77 7.93 -20.06 -10.77
C ALA A 77 7.00 -18.99 -11.40
N LEU A 78 6.35 -18.18 -10.56
CA LEU A 78 5.46 -17.08 -10.96
C LEU A 78 6.21 -15.76 -11.16
N ARG A 79 7.54 -15.74 -11.03
CA ARG A 79 8.40 -14.55 -11.17
C ARG A 79 7.90 -13.37 -10.32
N LEU A 80 7.47 -13.65 -9.10
CA LEU A 80 7.03 -12.62 -8.17
C LEU A 80 8.21 -11.73 -7.77
N ASP A 81 7.97 -10.43 -7.73
CA ASP A 81 8.91 -9.50 -7.10
C ASP A 81 8.89 -9.65 -5.56
N ASP A 82 9.80 -8.94 -4.86
CA ASP A 82 9.92 -9.03 -3.40
C ASP A 82 8.63 -8.62 -2.67
N ALA A 83 7.87 -7.66 -3.22
CA ALA A 83 6.61 -7.22 -2.64
C ALA A 83 5.52 -8.28 -2.81
N GLU A 84 5.41 -8.84 -4.00
CA GLU A 84 4.47 -9.90 -4.35
C GLU A 84 4.77 -11.19 -3.58
N ARG A 85 6.07 -11.54 -3.46
CA ARG A 85 6.54 -12.66 -2.65
C ARG A 85 6.14 -12.47 -1.19
N ALA A 86 6.46 -11.33 -0.59
CA ALA A 86 6.09 -11.05 0.79
C ALA A 86 4.57 -11.10 1.00
N HIS A 87 3.79 -10.59 0.05
CA HIS A 87 2.33 -10.64 0.11
C HIS A 87 1.81 -12.08 0.06
N LEU A 88 2.36 -12.96 -0.78
CA LEU A 88 2.01 -14.38 -0.80
C LEU A 88 2.23 -15.03 0.57
N PHE A 89 3.38 -14.76 1.20
CA PHE A 89 3.69 -15.28 2.52
C PHE A 89 2.72 -14.74 3.58
N ASP A 90 2.40 -13.45 3.54
CA ASP A 90 1.46 -12.83 4.47
C ASP A 90 0.05 -13.46 4.34
N LEU A 91 -0.44 -13.66 3.11
CA LEU A 91 -1.73 -14.31 2.85
C LEU A 91 -1.79 -15.73 3.40
N VAL A 92 -0.72 -16.52 3.20
CA VAL A 92 -0.66 -17.92 3.66
C VAL A 92 -0.54 -18.00 5.18
N ARG A 93 0.35 -17.21 5.79
CA ARG A 93 0.46 -17.14 7.27
C ARG A 93 -0.84 -16.71 7.92
N ALA A 94 -1.55 -15.75 7.33
CA ALA A 94 -2.86 -15.35 7.80
C ALA A 94 -3.89 -16.48 7.67
N ALA A 95 -3.77 -17.38 6.68
CA ALA A 95 -4.65 -18.52 6.52
C ALA A 95 -4.36 -19.67 7.51
N ASP A 96 -3.10 -19.87 7.90
CA ASP A 96 -2.68 -20.90 8.86
C ASP A 96 -2.88 -20.49 10.33
N ALA A 97 -2.95 -19.18 10.60
CA ALA A 97 -3.20 -18.69 11.95
C ALA A 97 -4.61 -19.09 12.41
N THR A 98 -4.73 -20.28 13.03
CA THR A 98 -5.94 -20.66 13.75
C THR A 98 -6.25 -19.60 14.79
N ALA A 99 -7.29 -18.81 14.55
CA ALA A 99 -8.11 -18.05 15.53
C ALA A 99 -7.41 -17.40 16.75
N ARG A 100 -6.14 -17.06 16.68
CA ARG A 100 -5.59 -16.02 17.54
C ARG A 100 -5.87 -14.69 16.83
N THR A 101 -6.99 -14.08 17.21
CA THR A 101 -7.26 -12.68 16.89
C THR A 101 -6.03 -11.90 17.34
N PRO A 102 -5.20 -11.35 16.44
CA PRO A 102 -4.26 -10.34 16.87
C PRO A 102 -5.16 -9.26 17.49
N ARG A 103 -5.04 -9.04 18.79
CA ARG A 103 -5.61 -7.85 19.38
C ARG A 103 -4.92 -6.70 18.68
N HIS A 104 -5.56 -6.15 17.64
CA HIS A 104 -5.20 -4.82 17.20
C HIS A 104 -5.33 -3.95 18.44
N PRO A 105 -4.26 -3.30 18.90
CA PRO A 105 -4.40 -2.32 19.94
C PRO A 105 -5.43 -1.32 19.42
N ALA A 106 -6.55 -1.19 20.16
CA ALA A 106 -7.46 -0.10 19.99
C ALA A 106 -6.61 1.16 19.77
N ARG A 107 -7.00 1.99 18.79
CA ARG A 107 -6.45 3.29 18.43
C ARG A 107 -5.46 3.82 19.47
N ARG A 108 -4.21 3.33 19.43
CA ARG A 108 -3.18 3.78 20.37
C ARG A 108 -2.89 5.23 20.00
N ALA A 109 -3.14 6.14 20.92
CA ALA A 109 -2.62 7.49 20.79
C ALA A 109 -1.12 7.40 20.47
N LEU A 110 -0.65 8.22 19.54
CA LEU A 110 0.77 8.27 19.25
C LEU A 110 1.54 8.57 20.53
N ARG A 111 2.62 7.84 20.74
CA ARG A 111 3.49 8.06 21.89
C ARG A 111 4.04 9.49 21.87
N PRO A 112 4.15 10.14 23.04
CA PRO A 112 4.68 11.51 23.12
C PRO A 112 6.05 11.67 22.44
N GLU A 113 6.88 10.62 22.49
CA GLU A 113 8.22 10.64 21.89
C GLU A 113 8.16 10.79 20.36
N LEU A 114 7.16 10.19 19.71
CA LEU A 114 6.95 10.34 18.27
C LEU A 114 6.50 11.76 17.92
N TRP A 115 5.68 12.39 18.75
CA TRP A 115 5.31 13.79 18.59
C TRP A 115 6.53 14.69 18.71
N ASN A 116 7.32 14.53 19.76
CA ASN A 116 8.54 15.32 19.97
C ASN A 116 9.53 15.17 18.80
N MET A 117 9.65 13.95 18.24
CA MET A 117 10.47 13.71 17.04
C MET A 117 9.95 14.46 15.82
N LEU A 118 8.64 14.42 15.56
CA LEU A 118 8.03 15.15 14.43
C LEU A 118 8.24 16.66 14.57
N GLU A 119 8.04 17.22 15.77
CA GLU A 119 8.25 18.64 16.04
C GLU A 119 9.70 19.05 15.85
N ALA A 120 10.64 18.19 16.23
CA ALA A 120 12.08 18.46 16.05
C ALA A 120 12.51 18.44 14.56
N MET A 121 11.72 17.81 13.68
CA MET A 121 11.96 17.77 12.23
C MET A 121 11.45 19.03 11.52
N SER A 122 11.92 20.23 11.94
CA SER A 122 11.39 21.51 11.44
C SER A 122 11.77 21.82 9.98
N GLY A 123 12.86 21.25 9.47
CA GLY A 123 13.38 21.54 8.13
C GLY A 123 12.90 20.62 7.01
N VAL A 124 12.11 19.60 7.34
CA VAL A 124 11.62 18.63 6.37
C VAL A 124 10.16 18.25 6.66
N PRO A 125 9.28 18.14 5.64
CA PRO A 125 7.93 17.62 5.85
C PRO A 125 7.97 16.18 6.31
N ALA A 126 7.38 15.90 7.48
CA ALA A 126 7.33 14.56 8.05
C ALA A 126 5.95 14.27 8.64
N TYR A 127 5.43 13.06 8.39
CA TYR A 127 4.16 12.64 8.97
C TYR A 127 4.15 11.13 9.27
N ILE A 128 3.30 10.74 10.21
CA ILE A 128 3.07 9.34 10.59
C ILE A 128 1.72 8.90 10.06
N ARG A 129 1.71 7.72 9.44
CA ARG A 129 0.49 7.06 8.98
C ARG A 129 0.46 5.60 9.41
N ASN A 130 -0.73 5.01 9.40
CA ASN A 130 -0.91 3.57 9.56
C ASN A 130 -1.01 2.84 8.20
N GLY A 131 -1.16 1.52 8.23
CA GLY A 131 -1.31 0.69 7.03
C GLY A 131 -2.61 0.92 6.25
N ARG A 132 -3.65 1.50 6.90
CA ARG A 132 -4.90 1.91 6.25
C ARG A 132 -4.78 3.26 5.54
N LEU A 133 -3.61 3.89 5.56
CA LEU A 133 -3.34 5.22 5.01
C LEU A 133 -4.02 6.36 5.80
N ASP A 134 -4.42 6.12 7.06
CA ASP A 134 -4.83 7.21 7.93
C ASP A 134 -3.58 8.02 8.34
N LEU A 135 -3.63 9.34 8.16
CA LEU A 135 -2.62 10.29 8.62
C LEU A 135 -2.88 10.56 10.11
N LEU A 136 -1.96 10.13 10.96
CA LEU A 136 -2.14 10.18 12.41
C LEU A 136 -1.56 11.45 13.03
N ALA A 137 -0.44 11.93 12.48
CA ALA A 137 0.25 13.14 12.87
C ALA A 137 1.14 13.66 11.75
N GLY A 138 1.42 14.94 11.73
CA GLY A 138 2.39 15.57 10.84
C GLY A 138 3.04 16.76 11.54
N ASN A 139 4.27 17.10 11.15
CA ASN A 139 4.84 18.39 11.57
C ASN A 139 4.21 19.55 10.80
N ALA A 140 4.47 20.79 11.21
CA ALA A 140 3.88 21.97 10.59
C ALA A 140 4.13 22.04 9.08
N LEU A 141 5.34 21.68 8.63
CA LEU A 141 5.70 21.71 7.22
C LEU A 141 4.98 20.61 6.42
N ALA A 142 4.72 19.43 7.01
CA ALA A 142 3.90 18.40 6.37
C ALA A 142 2.44 18.85 6.25
N HIS A 143 1.89 19.50 7.27
CA HIS A 143 0.55 20.10 7.21
C HIS A 143 0.47 21.16 6.11
N ALA A 144 1.46 22.03 5.98
CA ALA A 144 1.51 23.02 4.91
C ALA A 144 1.60 22.36 3.53
N LEU A 145 2.54 21.41 3.33
CA LEU A 145 2.77 20.75 2.03
C LEU A 145 1.58 19.91 1.58
N PHE A 146 0.91 19.24 2.49
CA PHE A 146 -0.24 18.37 2.21
C PHE A 146 -1.56 18.96 2.71
N ALA A 147 -1.64 20.30 2.76
CA ALA A 147 -2.84 20.99 3.24
C ALA A 147 -4.14 20.46 2.60
N PRO A 148 -4.25 20.26 1.26
CA PRO A 148 -5.47 19.72 0.68
C PRO A 148 -5.88 18.34 1.24
N VAL A 149 -4.91 17.52 1.66
CA VAL A 149 -5.18 16.21 2.28
C VAL A 149 -5.59 16.34 3.73
N PHE A 150 -4.88 17.16 4.52
CA PHE A 150 -5.14 17.36 5.95
C PHE A 150 -6.45 18.11 6.19
N ASP A 151 -6.82 19.04 5.31
CA ASP A 151 -8.01 19.86 5.38
C ASP A 151 -9.26 19.14 4.83
N SER A 152 -9.09 17.98 4.16
CA SER A 152 -10.21 17.16 3.71
C SER A 152 -11.18 16.90 4.87
N PRO A 153 -12.51 17.05 4.67
CA PRO A 153 -13.49 16.95 5.76
C PRO A 153 -13.64 15.53 6.32
N ALA A 154 -13.21 14.52 5.57
CA ALA A 154 -13.33 13.13 5.98
C ALA A 154 -12.45 12.81 7.19
N ARG A 155 -13.01 12.14 8.19
CA ARG A 155 -12.29 11.71 9.39
C ARG A 155 -12.36 10.19 9.56
N PRO A 156 -11.27 9.53 9.95
CA PRO A 156 -9.92 10.12 10.06
C PRO A 156 -9.42 10.63 8.72
N VAL A 157 -8.49 11.61 8.73
CA VAL A 157 -7.76 12.06 7.53
C VAL A 157 -7.09 10.85 6.90
N ASN A 158 -7.36 10.60 5.61
CA ASN A 158 -6.94 9.37 4.96
C ASN A 158 -6.53 9.63 3.51
N SER A 159 -5.30 9.25 3.13
CA SER A 159 -4.78 9.49 1.77
C SER A 159 -5.62 8.82 0.70
N ALA A 160 -6.14 7.62 0.94
CA ALA A 160 -6.94 6.91 -0.07
C ALA A 160 -8.32 7.57 -0.25
N ARG A 161 -8.98 8.01 0.85
CA ARG A 161 -10.23 8.78 0.73
C ARG A 161 -10.01 10.06 -0.06
N PHE A 162 -8.96 10.81 0.26
CA PHE A 162 -8.63 12.01 -0.51
C PHE A 162 -8.43 11.67 -1.99
N THR A 163 -7.56 10.69 -2.30
CA THR A 163 -7.24 10.34 -3.69
C THR A 163 -8.45 9.90 -4.50
N PHE A 164 -9.37 9.12 -3.93
CA PHE A 164 -10.46 8.50 -4.69
C PHE A 164 -11.81 9.18 -4.56
N LEU A 165 -12.03 9.98 -3.52
CA LEU A 165 -13.34 10.54 -3.21
C LEU A 165 -13.36 12.07 -3.16
N ASP A 166 -12.20 12.72 -3.13
CA ASP A 166 -12.08 14.17 -3.08
C ASP A 166 -11.76 14.72 -4.49
N PRO A 167 -12.58 15.63 -5.03
CA PRO A 167 -12.33 16.22 -6.36
C PRO A 167 -10.99 16.96 -6.46
N ALA A 168 -10.51 17.56 -5.36
CA ALA A 168 -9.23 18.28 -5.33
C ALA A 168 -8.02 17.37 -5.57
N ALA A 169 -8.17 16.05 -5.41
CA ALA A 169 -7.06 15.12 -5.59
C ALA A 169 -6.52 15.09 -7.02
N ALA A 170 -7.37 15.22 -8.03
CA ALA A 170 -6.96 15.23 -9.44
C ALA A 170 -6.17 16.49 -9.81
N GLU A 171 -6.48 17.63 -9.17
CA GLU A 171 -5.76 18.87 -9.34
C GLU A 171 -4.44 18.87 -8.54
N PHE A 172 -4.47 18.36 -7.30
CA PHE A 172 -3.32 18.32 -6.42
C PHE A 172 -2.23 17.32 -6.87
N TYR A 173 -2.61 16.19 -7.48
CA TYR A 173 -1.68 15.17 -7.98
C TYR A 173 -1.64 15.15 -9.51
N PRO A 174 -0.68 15.83 -10.16
CA PRO A 174 -0.52 15.74 -11.63
C PRO A 174 -0.38 14.30 -12.13
N ASP A 175 0.29 13.44 -11.36
CA ASP A 175 0.42 12.01 -11.62
C ASP A 175 -0.61 11.19 -10.81
N TRP A 176 -1.88 11.58 -10.86
CA TRP A 176 -2.95 10.98 -10.06
C TRP A 176 -3.02 9.46 -10.19
N ASP A 177 -2.86 8.92 -11.41
CA ASP A 177 -2.89 7.47 -11.67
C ASP A 177 -1.83 6.71 -10.87
N ALA A 178 -0.61 7.25 -10.81
CA ALA A 178 0.48 6.63 -10.06
C ALA A 178 0.21 6.66 -8.53
N VAL A 179 -0.35 7.76 -8.02
CA VAL A 179 -0.74 7.89 -6.60
C VAL A 179 -1.89 6.94 -6.27
N ALA A 180 -2.87 6.82 -7.16
CA ALA A 180 -4.00 5.90 -7.00
C ALA A 180 -3.53 4.43 -6.96
N ASP A 181 -2.66 4.02 -7.87
CA ASP A 181 -2.09 2.67 -7.90
C ASP A 181 -1.25 2.39 -6.64
N GLN A 182 -0.48 3.36 -6.17
CA GLN A 182 0.29 3.25 -4.93
C GLN A 182 -0.60 3.04 -3.70
N ASN A 183 -1.70 3.78 -3.60
CA ASN A 183 -2.65 3.65 -2.50
C ASN A 183 -3.33 2.28 -2.51
N VAL A 184 -3.79 1.82 -3.67
CA VAL A 184 -4.40 0.48 -3.82
C VAL A 184 -3.41 -0.61 -3.44
N ALA A 185 -2.17 -0.53 -3.92
CA ALA A 185 -1.13 -1.50 -3.60
C ALA A 185 -0.81 -1.55 -2.10
N THR A 186 -0.77 -0.38 -1.42
CA THR A 186 -0.55 -0.29 0.02
C THR A 186 -1.69 -0.92 0.81
N LEU A 187 -2.95 -0.58 0.47
CA LEU A 187 -4.12 -1.16 1.13
C LEU A 187 -4.19 -2.68 0.93
N ARG A 188 -3.84 -3.17 -0.25
CA ARG A 188 -3.82 -4.60 -0.53
C ARG A 188 -2.75 -5.34 0.29
N ALA A 189 -1.55 -4.78 0.39
CA ALA A 189 -0.51 -5.33 1.25
C ALA A 189 -0.95 -5.34 2.73
N GLU A 190 -1.74 -4.35 3.16
CA GLU A 190 -2.28 -4.30 4.51
C GLU A 190 -3.35 -5.36 4.76
N VAL A 191 -4.24 -5.63 3.79
CA VAL A 191 -5.20 -6.75 3.86
C VAL A 191 -4.48 -8.08 4.06
N GLY A 192 -3.37 -8.31 3.34
CA GLY A 192 -2.56 -9.52 3.51
C GLY A 192 -2.00 -9.67 4.93
N ARG A 193 -1.54 -8.56 5.53
CA ARG A 193 -0.99 -8.54 6.89
C ARG A 193 -2.06 -8.60 7.98
N ASN A 194 -3.16 -7.88 7.80
CA ASN A 194 -4.20 -7.66 8.78
C ASN A 194 -5.61 -7.97 8.24
N PRO A 195 -5.90 -9.23 7.86
CA PRO A 195 -7.14 -9.59 7.17
C PRO A 195 -8.41 -9.47 8.04
N TYR A 196 -8.25 -9.32 9.35
CA TYR A 196 -9.36 -9.15 10.31
C TYR A 196 -9.57 -7.71 10.78
N ASP A 197 -8.83 -6.76 10.19
CA ASP A 197 -9.04 -5.35 10.50
C ASP A 197 -10.37 -4.89 9.91
N LYS A 198 -11.36 -4.74 10.81
CA LYS A 198 -12.70 -4.28 10.43
C LYS A 198 -12.66 -2.90 9.79
N ALA A 199 -11.87 -1.97 10.35
CA ALA A 199 -11.77 -0.61 9.84
C ALA A 199 -11.14 -0.56 8.44
N LEU A 200 -10.18 -1.46 8.14
CA LEU A 200 -9.65 -1.64 6.80
C LEU A 200 -10.71 -2.19 5.84
N SER A 201 -11.49 -3.19 6.27
CA SER A 201 -12.57 -3.76 5.47
C SER A 201 -13.66 -2.73 5.18
N ASP A 202 -14.04 -1.93 6.17
CA ASP A 202 -15.02 -0.86 6.03
C ASP A 202 -14.52 0.22 5.06
N LEU A 203 -13.24 0.62 5.14
CA LEU A 203 -12.61 1.57 4.21
C LEU A 203 -12.63 1.05 2.77
N ILE A 204 -12.22 -0.20 2.56
CA ILE A 204 -12.23 -0.82 1.22
C ILE A 204 -13.66 -0.89 0.67
N GLY A 205 -14.63 -1.25 1.51
CA GLY A 205 -16.06 -1.25 1.16
C GLY A 205 -16.55 0.13 0.74
N GLU A 206 -16.21 1.18 1.51
CA GLU A 206 -16.53 2.57 1.19
C GLU A 206 -15.94 2.98 -0.15
N LEU A 207 -14.62 2.78 -0.35
CA LEU A 207 -13.92 3.15 -1.57
C LEU A 207 -14.44 2.38 -2.80
N SER A 208 -14.78 1.10 -2.63
CA SER A 208 -15.33 0.27 -3.72
C SER A 208 -16.75 0.67 -4.11
N THR A 209 -17.55 1.15 -3.16
CA THR A 209 -18.93 1.57 -3.41
C THR A 209 -19.01 2.96 -4.02
N ARG A 210 -18.18 3.89 -3.53
CA ARG A 210 -18.23 5.30 -3.94
C ARG A 210 -17.26 5.66 -5.07
N GLY A 211 -16.18 4.87 -5.28
CA GLY A 211 -15.11 5.14 -6.25
C GLY A 211 -15.04 4.06 -7.33
N GLU A 212 -15.56 4.35 -8.54
CA GLU A 212 -15.47 3.45 -9.70
C GLU A 212 -14.01 3.12 -10.04
N THR A 213 -13.15 4.14 -10.08
CA THR A 213 -11.70 4.01 -10.37
C THR A 213 -10.98 3.16 -9.31
N PHE A 214 -11.36 3.26 -8.03
CA PHE A 214 -10.83 2.39 -6.99
C PHE A 214 -11.24 0.94 -7.25
N ARG A 215 -12.52 0.68 -7.51
CA ARG A 215 -13.03 -0.68 -7.76
C ARG A 215 -12.33 -1.37 -8.93
N GLN A 216 -12.13 -0.65 -10.04
CA GLN A 216 -11.42 -1.18 -11.21
C GLN A 216 -9.96 -1.51 -10.90
N ARG A 217 -9.23 -0.63 -10.18
CA ARG A 217 -7.83 -0.86 -9.78
C ARG A 217 -7.73 -1.96 -8.76
N TRP A 218 -8.65 -2.01 -7.81
CA TRP A 218 -8.71 -3.08 -6.81
C TRP A 218 -8.88 -4.46 -7.46
N ALA A 219 -9.65 -4.58 -8.53
CA ALA A 219 -9.82 -5.84 -9.27
C ALA A 219 -8.55 -6.32 -10.00
N ARG A 220 -7.57 -5.47 -10.27
CA ARG A 220 -6.32 -5.84 -10.98
C ARG A 220 -5.31 -6.60 -10.12
N HIS A 221 -5.52 -6.70 -8.81
CA HIS A 221 -4.64 -7.39 -7.86
C HIS A 221 -3.16 -6.99 -7.93
N GLU A 222 -2.85 -5.73 -8.23
CA GLU A 222 -1.48 -5.25 -8.23
C GLU A 222 -0.97 -5.03 -6.81
N VAL A 223 0.16 -5.64 -6.48
CA VAL A 223 0.86 -5.46 -5.20
C VAL A 223 2.21 -4.82 -5.52
N ARG A 224 2.43 -3.62 -5.01
CA ARG A 224 3.72 -2.93 -5.10
C ARG A 224 4.03 -2.33 -3.73
N ARG A 225 5.27 -2.44 -3.29
CA ARG A 225 5.76 -1.72 -2.11
C ARG A 225 6.60 -0.54 -2.57
N HIS A 226 6.03 0.65 -2.51
CA HIS A 226 6.78 1.87 -2.73
C HIS A 226 7.28 2.38 -1.38
N ARG A 227 8.53 2.05 -1.03
CA ARG A 227 9.17 2.55 0.18
C ARG A 227 9.78 3.93 -0.02
N ALA A 228 10.20 4.23 -1.24
CA ALA A 228 10.78 5.50 -1.65
C ALA A 228 10.31 5.87 -3.04
N GLY A 229 10.39 7.13 -3.41
CA GLY A 229 10.08 7.61 -4.75
C GLY A 229 10.00 9.12 -4.85
N ALA A 230 9.68 9.60 -6.05
CA ALA A 230 9.36 10.99 -6.29
C ALA A 230 7.84 11.13 -6.50
N LYS A 231 7.29 12.27 -6.10
CA LYS A 231 5.88 12.61 -6.29
C LYS A 231 5.77 14.06 -6.71
N ARG A 232 5.09 14.31 -7.82
CA ARG A 232 4.73 15.67 -8.23
C ARG A 232 3.46 16.11 -7.52
N LEU A 233 3.47 17.35 -7.06
CA LEU A 233 2.33 18.01 -6.43
C LEU A 233 2.07 19.31 -7.16
N ASN A 234 0.81 19.64 -7.36
CA ASN A 234 0.39 20.96 -7.78
C ASN A 234 -0.20 21.67 -6.54
N HIS A 235 0.70 22.33 -5.79
CA HIS A 235 0.33 22.94 -4.52
C HIS A 235 -0.37 24.28 -4.73
N PRO A 236 -1.52 24.54 -4.08
CA PRO A 236 -2.33 25.74 -4.33
C PRO A 236 -1.59 27.06 -4.09
N LEU A 237 -0.56 27.07 -3.24
CA LEU A 237 0.21 28.28 -2.91
C LEU A 237 1.62 28.26 -3.52
N ALA A 238 2.29 27.11 -3.51
CA ALA A 238 3.67 26.99 -3.99
C ALA A 238 3.77 26.58 -5.46
N GLY A 239 2.63 26.24 -6.09
CA GLY A 239 2.61 25.77 -7.48
C GLY A 239 3.11 24.34 -7.64
N GLU A 240 3.59 23.99 -8.81
CA GLU A 240 4.11 22.66 -9.10
C GLU A 240 5.48 22.45 -8.45
N LEU A 241 5.61 21.34 -7.70
CA LEU A 241 6.87 20.91 -7.09
C LEU A 241 6.99 19.39 -7.07
N THR A 242 8.22 18.90 -7.14
CA THR A 242 8.54 17.47 -7.05
C THR A 242 9.22 17.18 -5.71
N ILE A 243 8.59 16.34 -4.92
CA ILE A 243 9.15 15.87 -3.65
C ILE A 243 9.66 14.45 -3.79
N ASN A 244 10.80 14.15 -3.15
CA ASN A 244 11.24 12.80 -2.88
C ASN A 244 10.70 12.39 -1.51
N TYR A 245 10.32 11.14 -1.34
CA TYR A 245 9.85 10.64 -0.06
C TYR A 245 10.50 9.30 0.29
N GLU A 246 10.70 9.09 1.57
CA GLU A 246 11.13 7.82 2.15
C GLU A 246 10.10 7.35 3.19
N THR A 247 9.80 6.05 3.19
CA THR A 247 8.87 5.43 4.12
C THR A 247 9.61 4.49 5.06
N MET A 248 9.65 4.83 6.33
CA MET A 248 10.32 4.10 7.39
C MET A 248 9.30 3.43 8.31
N GLY A 249 9.33 2.10 8.43
CA GLY A 249 8.51 1.39 9.41
C GLY A 249 9.01 1.65 10.84
N LEU A 250 8.10 1.91 11.76
CA LEU A 250 8.42 2.12 13.17
C LEU A 250 8.45 0.77 13.89
N ALA A 251 9.66 0.29 14.21
CA ALA A 251 9.86 -1.04 14.80
C ALA A 251 9.16 -1.22 16.17
N ALA A 252 9.07 -0.15 16.97
CA ALA A 252 8.41 -0.16 18.27
C ALA A 252 6.88 0.01 18.20
N ASP A 253 6.36 0.43 17.04
CA ASP A 253 4.93 0.68 16.80
C ASP A 253 4.51 -0.03 15.50
N GLU A 254 4.36 -1.34 15.58
CA GLU A 254 3.97 -2.17 14.44
C GLU A 254 2.74 -1.61 13.72
N GLY A 255 2.81 -1.57 12.38
CA GLY A 255 1.75 -1.03 11.54
C GLY A 255 1.81 0.48 11.34
N LEU A 256 2.72 1.20 12.03
CA LEU A 256 2.97 2.61 11.78
C LEU A 256 4.19 2.83 10.89
N SER A 257 4.14 3.89 10.10
CA SER A 257 5.25 4.34 9.26
C SER A 257 5.43 5.84 9.38
N LEU A 258 6.69 6.26 9.50
CA LEU A 258 7.11 7.64 9.35
C LEU A 258 7.43 7.87 7.87
N ILE A 259 6.83 8.87 7.28
CA ILE A 259 7.12 9.35 5.94
C ILE A 259 7.86 10.68 6.07
N VAL A 260 9.04 10.74 5.46
CA VAL A 260 9.84 11.96 5.39
C VAL A 260 9.95 12.37 3.93
N CYS A 261 9.69 13.65 3.66
CA CYS A 261 9.76 14.20 2.32
C CYS A 261 10.94 15.18 2.23
N GLY A 262 11.53 15.26 1.03
CA GLY A 262 12.62 16.17 0.77
C GLY A 262 12.64 16.60 -0.69
N VAL A 263 13.46 17.61 -0.97
CA VAL A 263 13.69 18.13 -2.32
C VAL A 263 15.20 18.24 -2.57
N ALA A 264 15.60 18.34 -3.82
CA ALA A 264 17.02 18.55 -4.13
C ALA A 264 17.48 19.91 -3.61
N PRO A 265 18.59 19.99 -2.84
CA PRO A 265 19.09 21.26 -2.33
C PRO A 265 19.39 22.25 -3.46
N GLY A 266 19.02 23.54 -3.27
CA GLY A 266 19.22 24.61 -4.25
C GLY A 266 18.36 24.51 -5.52
N SER A 267 17.34 23.65 -5.50
CA SER A 267 16.38 23.55 -6.59
C SER A 267 15.22 24.56 -6.40
N ARG A 268 14.48 24.82 -7.49
CA ARG A 268 13.22 25.58 -7.41
C ARG A 268 12.23 24.95 -6.41
N ASP A 269 12.25 23.64 -6.28
CA ASP A 269 11.39 22.94 -5.33
C ASP A 269 11.81 23.18 -3.88
N ALA A 270 13.12 23.44 -3.63
CA ALA A 270 13.60 23.85 -2.31
C ALA A 270 13.11 25.26 -1.97
N ASP A 271 13.18 26.21 -2.90
CA ASP A 271 12.66 27.57 -2.69
C ASP A 271 11.14 27.53 -2.40
N ALA A 272 10.39 26.68 -3.12
CA ALA A 272 8.96 26.49 -2.89
C ALA A 272 8.67 25.89 -1.49
N LEU A 273 9.49 24.95 -1.04
CA LEU A 273 9.35 24.35 0.28
C LEU A 273 9.71 25.34 1.40
N ASP A 274 10.75 26.16 1.21
CA ASP A 274 11.13 27.23 2.13
C ASP A 274 10.03 28.29 2.28
N LEU A 275 9.34 28.62 1.19
CA LEU A 275 8.18 29.51 1.20
C LEU A 275 7.04 28.92 2.06
N LEU A 276 6.76 27.63 1.91
CA LEU A 276 5.76 26.92 2.73
C LEU A 276 6.19 26.86 4.21
N ALA A 277 7.49 26.69 4.49
CA ALA A 277 8.03 26.71 5.84
C ALA A 277 7.84 28.09 6.51
N GLY A 278 8.14 29.17 5.78
CA GLY A 278 7.87 30.54 6.26
C GLY A 278 6.39 30.80 6.57
N TRP A 279 5.51 30.28 5.74
CA TRP A 279 4.06 30.39 5.94
C TRP A 279 3.57 29.59 7.15
N SER A 280 4.04 28.33 7.30
CA SER A 280 3.66 27.48 8.43
C SER A 280 4.13 28.04 9.78
N ALA A 281 5.22 28.78 9.80
CA ALA A 281 5.73 29.43 11.01
C ALA A 281 4.91 30.65 11.44
N THR A 282 4.19 31.30 10.50
CA THR A 282 3.36 32.49 10.77
C THR A 282 1.88 32.12 11.00
N ALA A 283 1.42 31.01 10.46
CA ALA A 283 0.11 30.47 10.75
C ALA A 283 0.19 29.71 12.08
N ASP A 284 -0.57 30.17 13.10
CA ASP A 284 -0.80 29.43 14.35
C ASP A 284 -1.64 28.17 14.02
N VAL A 285 -1.05 27.24 13.25
CA VAL A 285 -1.71 25.98 12.85
C VAL A 285 -1.71 25.11 14.09
N PRO A 286 -2.88 24.85 14.69
CA PRO A 286 -2.94 23.93 15.82
C PRO A 286 -2.43 22.59 15.27
N LEU A 287 -1.27 22.15 15.77
CA LEU A 287 -0.74 20.79 15.55
C LEU A 287 -1.89 19.83 15.82
N GLY A 288 -2.43 19.25 14.73
CA GLY A 288 -3.65 18.46 14.81
C GLY A 288 -3.49 17.25 15.71
N ARG A 289 -3.67 17.44 17.01
CA ARG A 289 -4.13 16.36 17.86
C ARG A 289 -5.47 15.92 17.26
N ALA A 290 -5.47 14.76 16.59
CA ALA A 290 -6.73 14.14 16.21
C ALA A 290 -7.63 14.20 17.46
N ALA A 291 -8.70 14.97 17.36
CA ALA A 291 -9.62 15.20 18.46
C ALA A 291 -9.95 13.85 19.10
N ASP A 292 -9.67 13.75 20.38
CA ASP A 292 -10.07 12.65 21.23
C ASP A 292 -11.61 12.59 21.19
N PRO A 293 -12.24 11.58 20.58
CA PRO A 293 -13.65 11.38 20.79
C PRO A 293 -13.78 10.84 22.20
N GLY A 294 -14.25 11.70 23.12
CA GLY A 294 -14.50 11.39 24.52
C GLY A 294 -15.23 10.06 24.74
N PRO A 295 -15.34 9.66 26.01
CA PRO A 295 -15.60 8.30 26.48
C PRO A 295 -16.86 7.65 25.96
#